data_2af297243c06450f572a788c109fa7d2
#
_entry.id   2af297243c06450f572a788c109fa7d2
#
_cell.length_a   1.000
_cell.length_b   1.000
_cell.length_c   1.000
_cell.angle_alpha   90.00
_cell.angle_beta   90.00
_cell.angle_gamma   90.00
#
_symmetry.space_group_name_H-M   'P 1'
#
loop_
_entity.id
_entity.type
_entity.pdbx_description
1 polymer ?
#
loop_
_entity_poly.entity_id
_entity_poly.type
_entity_poly.pdbx_seq_one_letter_code
_entity_poly.pdbx_strand_id
1 'polypeptide(L)'
;MSTELLIREATPEDSIALIAFLNQVGKESHFLTLDEAGILMSPTQMQDYLAQILTKDNNAYFLAFIGQEIAGVLHITADFHYRIRHIGDIFIAVSSQFQGYGIGSFLFEDALEWIEEMDVIKRLELTVQKRNKAAIHLYKKFGFDLETIQKYGARDEDGQLIDVYQMVKFF
;
A
#
# COMPACT_ATOMS: atom_id res chain seq x y z
N MET A 1 -12.40 -17.84 19.96
CA MET A 1 -11.80 -18.06 18.63
C MET A 1 -10.56 -17.18 18.53
N SER A 2 -9.39 -17.79 18.35
CA SER A 2 -8.21 -17.02 18.03
C SER A 2 -8.34 -16.50 16.61
N THR A 3 -8.36 -15.21 16.44
CA THR A 3 -8.27 -14.54 15.15
C THR A 3 -6.78 -14.43 14.80
N GLU A 4 -6.27 -15.39 14.06
CA GLU A 4 -4.89 -15.36 13.59
C GLU A 4 -4.74 -14.38 12.45
N LEU A 5 -3.70 -13.56 12.52
CA LEU A 5 -3.26 -12.71 11.42
C LEU A 5 -2.34 -13.53 10.50
N LEU A 6 -2.68 -13.61 9.23
CA LEU A 6 -1.85 -14.20 8.20
C LEU A 6 -1.48 -13.14 7.18
N ILE A 7 -0.18 -12.99 6.89
CA ILE A 7 0.30 -12.12 5.81
C ILE A 7 0.98 -12.97 4.76
N ARG A 8 0.60 -12.80 3.51
CA ARG A 8 1.20 -13.46 2.36
C ARG A 8 1.11 -12.61 1.10
N GLU A 9 1.87 -12.97 0.09
CA GLU A 9 1.72 -12.36 -1.24
C GLU A 9 0.37 -12.75 -1.86
N ALA A 10 -0.21 -11.80 -2.58
CA ALA A 10 -1.44 -12.00 -3.32
C ALA A 10 -1.23 -12.95 -4.51
N THR A 11 -2.22 -13.76 -4.80
CA THR A 11 -2.26 -14.64 -5.96
C THR A 11 -3.46 -14.26 -6.85
N PRO A 12 -3.52 -14.73 -8.12
CA PRO A 12 -4.66 -14.42 -8.99
C PRO A 12 -6.02 -14.80 -8.40
N GLU A 13 -6.08 -15.83 -7.55
CA GLU A 13 -7.32 -16.25 -6.88
C GLU A 13 -7.87 -15.21 -5.91
N ASP A 14 -7.06 -14.27 -5.47
CA ASP A 14 -7.46 -13.20 -4.55
C ASP A 14 -8.16 -12.03 -5.25
N SER A 15 -8.25 -12.02 -6.57
CA SER A 15 -8.65 -10.86 -7.38
C SER A 15 -10.03 -10.29 -6.99
N ILE A 16 -11.05 -11.13 -6.83
CA ILE A 16 -12.40 -10.67 -6.48
C ILE A 16 -12.43 -10.07 -5.08
N ALA A 17 -11.84 -10.75 -4.10
CA ALA A 17 -11.76 -10.27 -2.72
C ALA A 17 -10.96 -8.98 -2.60
N LEU A 18 -9.86 -8.87 -3.36
CA LEU A 18 -9.02 -7.68 -3.37
C LEU A 18 -9.73 -6.47 -3.97
N ILE A 19 -10.44 -6.64 -5.09
CA ILE A 19 -11.25 -5.55 -5.69
C ILE A 19 -12.30 -5.08 -4.68
N ALA A 20 -13.00 -6.00 -4.04
CA ALA A 20 -14.01 -5.66 -3.03
C ALA A 20 -13.40 -4.89 -1.85
N PHE A 21 -12.23 -5.32 -1.37
CA PHE A 21 -11.50 -4.65 -0.29
C PHE A 21 -11.09 -3.23 -0.69
N LEU A 22 -10.49 -3.04 -1.87
CA LEU A 22 -10.06 -1.73 -2.35
C LEU A 22 -11.22 -0.76 -2.51
N ASN A 23 -12.35 -1.23 -3.02
CA ASN A 23 -13.56 -0.41 -3.15
C ASN A 23 -14.11 -0.01 -1.77
N GLN A 24 -14.06 -0.92 -0.79
CA GLN A 24 -14.49 -0.64 0.57
C GLN A 24 -13.62 0.42 1.24
N VAL A 25 -12.30 0.26 1.22
CA VAL A 25 -11.38 1.24 1.86
C VAL A 25 -11.42 2.59 1.16
N GLY A 26 -11.64 2.64 -0.15
CA GLY A 26 -11.83 3.90 -0.88
C GLY A 26 -13.05 4.69 -0.41
N LYS A 27 -14.10 4.01 0.04
CA LYS A 27 -15.29 4.64 0.62
C LYS A 27 -15.10 5.02 2.10
N GLU A 28 -14.35 4.24 2.85
CA GLU A 28 -14.14 4.44 4.29
C GLU A 28 -13.13 5.55 4.61
N SER A 29 -12.09 5.68 3.78
CA SER A 29 -10.94 6.52 4.08
C SER A 29 -10.94 7.82 3.30
N HIS A 30 -10.67 8.93 3.99
CA HIS A 30 -10.43 10.23 3.39
C HIS A 30 -8.94 10.47 3.07
N PHE A 31 -8.07 9.50 3.37
CA PHE A 31 -6.61 9.66 3.26
C PHE A 31 -6.00 8.96 2.06
N LEU A 32 -6.75 8.11 1.36
CA LEU A 32 -6.27 7.38 0.19
C LEU A 32 -6.49 8.19 -1.10
N THR A 33 -5.74 7.85 -2.13
CA THR A 33 -6.01 8.34 -3.50
C THR A 33 -7.22 7.64 -4.12
N LEU A 34 -7.57 6.46 -3.61
CA LEU A 34 -8.84 5.80 -3.95
C LEU A 34 -9.99 6.55 -3.30
N ASP A 35 -11.03 6.80 -4.07
CA ASP A 35 -12.26 7.45 -3.63
C ASP A 35 -13.48 6.54 -3.82
N GLU A 36 -14.66 7.12 -3.78
CA GLU A 36 -15.92 6.37 -3.92
C GLU A 36 -16.08 5.69 -5.30
N ALA A 37 -15.35 6.15 -6.32
CA ALA A 37 -15.35 5.49 -7.63
C ALA A 37 -14.68 4.11 -7.58
N GLY A 38 -13.81 3.90 -6.59
CA GLY A 38 -13.11 2.64 -6.37
C GLY A 38 -12.06 2.35 -7.44
N ILE A 39 -11.70 1.07 -7.54
CA ILE A 39 -10.73 0.63 -8.54
C ILE A 39 -11.47 0.21 -9.82
N LEU A 40 -11.04 0.81 -10.94
CA LEU A 40 -11.64 0.55 -12.27
C LEU A 40 -10.94 -0.62 -12.95
N MET A 41 -11.05 -1.80 -12.35
CA MET A 41 -10.39 -3.01 -12.82
C MET A 41 -11.37 -4.17 -12.73
N SER A 42 -11.49 -4.95 -13.83
CA SER A 42 -12.29 -6.18 -13.80
C SER A 42 -11.57 -7.29 -13.05
N PRO A 43 -12.27 -8.35 -12.58
CA PRO A 43 -11.61 -9.50 -11.98
C PRO A 43 -10.54 -10.13 -12.87
N THR A 44 -10.79 -10.24 -14.18
CA THR A 44 -9.82 -10.79 -15.14
C THR A 44 -8.57 -9.90 -15.23
N GLN A 45 -8.74 -8.59 -15.30
CA GLN A 45 -7.62 -7.65 -15.30
C GLN A 45 -6.80 -7.73 -14.02
N MET A 46 -7.45 -7.86 -12.86
CA MET A 46 -6.75 -8.03 -11.58
C MET A 46 -6.01 -9.37 -11.51
N GLN A 47 -6.60 -10.45 -12.02
CA GLN A 47 -5.93 -11.76 -12.12
C GLN A 47 -4.63 -11.65 -12.92
N ASP A 48 -4.70 -11.06 -14.09
CA ASP A 48 -3.53 -10.88 -14.97
C ASP A 48 -2.47 -10.00 -14.29
N TYR A 49 -2.90 -8.92 -13.63
CA TYR A 49 -2.02 -8.01 -12.91
C TYR A 49 -1.28 -8.72 -11.77
N LEU A 50 -2.00 -9.46 -10.93
CA LEU A 50 -1.39 -10.22 -9.82
C LEU A 50 -0.44 -11.31 -10.33
N ALA A 51 -0.80 -12.00 -11.41
CA ALA A 51 0.08 -12.99 -12.03
C ALA A 51 1.39 -12.36 -12.50
N GLN A 52 1.34 -11.18 -13.12
CA GLN A 52 2.52 -10.45 -13.56
C GLN A 52 3.40 -10.00 -12.39
N ILE A 53 2.80 -9.50 -11.30
CA ILE A 53 3.55 -9.07 -10.12
C ILE A 53 4.40 -10.21 -9.56
N LEU A 54 3.86 -11.41 -9.47
CA LEU A 54 4.57 -12.58 -8.94
C LEU A 54 5.83 -12.96 -9.73
N THR A 55 5.96 -12.48 -10.97
CA THR A 55 7.16 -12.73 -11.80
C THR A 55 8.23 -11.65 -11.68
N LYS A 56 7.98 -10.56 -10.96
CA LYS A 56 8.88 -9.41 -10.87
C LYS A 56 9.67 -9.43 -9.56
N ASP A 57 10.90 -8.93 -9.64
CA ASP A 57 11.80 -8.81 -8.48
C ASP A 57 11.72 -7.44 -7.78
N ASN A 58 10.93 -6.51 -8.32
CA ASN A 58 10.78 -5.15 -7.80
C ASN A 58 9.31 -4.72 -7.60
N ASN A 59 8.37 -5.64 -7.72
CA ASN A 59 6.95 -5.43 -7.44
C ASN A 59 6.46 -6.53 -6.51
N ALA A 60 5.63 -6.18 -5.54
CA ALA A 60 5.02 -7.13 -4.63
C ALA A 60 3.65 -6.65 -4.17
N TYR A 61 2.77 -7.57 -3.86
CA TYR A 61 1.45 -7.28 -3.31
C TYR A 61 1.21 -8.17 -2.09
N PHE A 62 1.20 -7.59 -0.90
CA PHE A 62 0.98 -8.31 0.35
C PHE A 62 -0.45 -8.12 0.83
N LEU A 63 -1.08 -9.22 1.25
CA LEU A 63 -2.41 -9.23 1.85
C LEU A 63 -2.30 -9.68 3.29
N ALA A 64 -2.97 -8.97 4.19
CA ALA A 64 -3.16 -9.36 5.57
C ALA A 64 -4.56 -9.90 5.77
N PHE A 65 -4.67 -11.12 6.26
CA PHE A 65 -5.95 -11.80 6.51
C PHE A 65 -6.21 -11.93 8.00
N ILE A 66 -7.44 -11.67 8.41
CA ILE A 66 -7.99 -12.10 9.69
C ILE A 66 -9.05 -13.16 9.37
N GLY A 67 -8.76 -14.40 9.70
CA GLY A 67 -9.58 -15.53 9.20
C GLY A 67 -9.51 -15.59 7.68
N GLN A 68 -10.66 -15.47 7.01
CA GLN A 68 -10.73 -15.48 5.54
C GLN A 68 -10.93 -14.07 4.93
N GLU A 69 -10.93 -13.05 5.77
CA GLU A 69 -11.22 -11.68 5.35
C GLU A 69 -9.93 -10.89 5.20
N ILE A 70 -9.81 -10.13 4.10
CA ILE A 70 -8.70 -9.21 3.91
C ILE A 70 -8.89 -8.03 4.87
N ALA A 71 -7.93 -7.86 5.76
CA ALA A 71 -7.90 -6.78 6.75
C ALA A 71 -7.03 -5.61 6.32
N GLY A 72 -6.04 -5.86 5.47
CA GLY A 72 -5.13 -4.84 4.99
C GLY A 72 -4.33 -5.30 3.78
N VAL A 73 -3.76 -4.34 3.08
CA VAL A 73 -2.90 -4.57 1.90
C VAL A 73 -1.70 -3.64 1.93
N LEU A 74 -0.60 -4.10 1.36
CA LEU A 74 0.56 -3.28 1.07
C LEU A 74 1.09 -3.66 -0.30
N HIS A 75 1.22 -2.68 -1.20
CA HIS A 75 1.59 -2.89 -2.58
C HIS A 75 2.83 -2.05 -2.91
N ILE A 76 3.85 -2.71 -3.47
CA ILE A 76 5.08 -2.08 -3.96
C ILE A 76 5.05 -2.14 -5.48
N THR A 77 5.17 -0.98 -6.13
CA THR A 77 5.28 -0.87 -7.57
C THR A 77 6.60 -0.22 -7.95
N ALA A 78 7.22 -0.72 -9.01
CA ALA A 78 8.43 -0.14 -9.58
C ALA A 78 8.42 -0.33 -11.08
N ASP A 79 9.11 0.56 -11.79
CA ASP A 79 9.24 0.53 -13.24
C ASP A 79 10.21 -0.58 -13.68
N PHE A 80 10.07 -1.06 -14.92
CA PHE A 80 10.97 -2.08 -15.47
C PHE A 80 12.23 -1.48 -16.12
N HIS A 81 12.24 -0.18 -16.43
CA HIS A 81 13.38 0.46 -17.09
C HIS A 81 14.61 0.48 -16.17
N TYR A 82 15.74 0.05 -16.69
CA TYR A 82 16.97 -0.15 -15.93
C TYR A 82 17.34 1.04 -15.02
N ARG A 83 17.21 2.27 -15.52
CA ARG A 83 17.65 3.47 -14.80
C ARG A 83 16.78 3.84 -13.60
N ILE A 84 15.55 3.30 -13.52
CA ILE A 84 14.59 3.65 -12.46
C ILE A 84 13.96 2.42 -11.78
N ARG A 85 14.36 1.21 -12.14
CA ARG A 85 13.79 -0.02 -11.57
C ARG A 85 14.10 -0.24 -10.09
N HIS A 86 15.01 0.56 -9.54
CA HIS A 86 15.36 0.55 -8.12
C HIS A 86 14.50 1.49 -7.28
N ILE A 87 13.57 2.21 -7.88
CA ILE A 87 12.66 3.14 -7.20
C ILE A 87 11.31 2.45 -7.06
N GLY A 88 10.93 2.15 -5.82
CA GLY A 88 9.64 1.58 -5.48
C GLY A 88 8.70 2.64 -4.91
N ASP A 89 7.42 2.51 -5.24
CA ASP A 89 6.35 3.30 -4.63
C ASP A 89 5.48 2.37 -3.79
N ILE A 90 5.08 2.80 -2.61
CA ILE A 90 4.30 1.98 -1.69
C ILE A 90 2.89 2.53 -1.53
N PHE A 91 1.91 1.62 -1.60
CA PHE A 91 0.52 1.86 -1.20
C PHE A 91 0.19 0.94 -0.05
N ILE A 92 -0.43 1.46 1.00
CA ILE A 92 -0.90 0.69 2.14
C ILE A 92 -2.29 1.12 2.55
N ALA A 93 -3.15 0.16 2.86
CA ALA A 93 -4.48 0.42 3.40
C ALA A 93 -4.89 -0.68 4.38
N VAL A 94 -5.51 -0.27 5.48
CA VAL A 94 -6.07 -1.18 6.49
C VAL A 94 -7.55 -0.84 6.63
N SER A 95 -8.42 -1.87 6.62
CA SER A 95 -9.86 -1.69 6.83
C SER A 95 -10.13 -1.03 8.18
N SER A 96 -11.11 -0.13 8.22
CA SER A 96 -11.46 0.64 9.42
C SER A 96 -11.78 -0.24 10.64
N GLN A 97 -12.44 -1.38 10.41
CA GLN A 97 -12.79 -2.32 11.49
C GLN A 97 -11.59 -3.03 12.11
N PHE A 98 -10.44 -3.06 11.41
CA PHE A 98 -9.20 -3.71 11.86
C PHE A 98 -8.09 -2.73 12.22
N GLN A 99 -8.35 -1.44 12.24
CA GLN A 99 -7.38 -0.44 12.68
C GLN A 99 -7.12 -0.57 14.18
N GLY A 100 -5.91 -0.23 14.61
CA GLY A 100 -5.49 -0.34 16.01
C GLY A 100 -4.94 -1.71 16.42
N TYR A 101 -4.91 -2.69 15.53
CA TYR A 101 -4.37 -4.05 15.79
C TYR A 101 -2.91 -4.23 15.33
N GLY A 102 -2.26 -3.18 14.84
CA GLY A 102 -0.87 -3.25 14.38
C GLY A 102 -0.68 -3.88 13.00
N ILE A 103 -1.74 -4.07 12.21
CA ILE A 103 -1.69 -4.73 10.89
C ILE A 103 -0.76 -3.97 9.94
N GLY A 104 -0.82 -2.64 9.93
CA GLY A 104 0.08 -1.82 9.12
C GLY A 104 1.55 -2.07 9.44
N SER A 105 1.91 -2.20 10.71
CA SER A 105 3.27 -2.51 11.13
C SER A 105 3.72 -3.88 10.65
N PHE A 106 2.89 -4.91 10.77
CA PHE A 106 3.21 -6.26 10.29
C PHE A 106 3.36 -6.30 8.77
N LEU A 107 2.51 -5.60 8.03
CA LEU A 107 2.65 -5.47 6.58
C LEU A 107 3.98 -4.82 6.19
N PHE A 108 4.40 -3.76 6.90
CA PHE A 108 5.68 -3.12 6.66
C PHE A 108 6.86 -4.04 6.96
N GLU A 109 6.81 -4.78 8.06
CA GLU A 109 7.87 -5.73 8.42
C GLU A 109 8.10 -6.75 7.30
N ASP A 110 7.04 -7.38 6.80
CA ASP A 110 7.13 -8.35 5.72
C ASP A 110 7.60 -7.72 4.40
N ALA A 111 7.09 -6.53 4.08
CA ALA A 111 7.47 -5.83 2.86
C ALA A 111 8.93 -5.39 2.87
N LEU A 112 9.44 -4.88 3.98
CA LEU A 112 10.84 -4.46 4.10
C LEU A 112 11.79 -5.65 4.07
N GLU A 113 11.42 -6.78 4.68
CA GLU A 113 12.17 -8.03 4.58
C GLU A 113 12.27 -8.50 3.12
N TRP A 114 11.14 -8.48 2.40
CA TRP A 114 11.11 -8.82 0.98
C TRP A 114 12.03 -7.91 0.14
N ILE A 115 12.02 -6.60 0.41
CA ILE A 115 12.90 -5.63 -0.28
C ILE A 115 14.37 -5.97 -0.05
N GLU A 116 14.74 -6.29 1.18
CA GLU A 116 16.13 -6.66 1.53
C GLU A 116 16.55 -7.97 0.86
N GLU A 117 15.67 -8.96 0.82
CA GLU A 117 15.93 -10.26 0.17
C GLU A 117 16.11 -10.12 -1.34
N MET A 118 15.25 -9.34 -2.01
CA MET A 118 15.32 -9.13 -3.46
C MET A 118 16.49 -8.24 -3.87
N ASP A 119 16.90 -7.32 -3.01
CA ASP A 119 18.04 -6.42 -3.19
C ASP A 119 17.99 -5.58 -4.47
N VAL A 120 16.81 -5.24 -4.95
CA VAL A 120 16.61 -4.42 -6.16
C VAL A 120 16.19 -2.99 -5.80
N ILE A 121 15.20 -2.83 -4.91
CA ILE A 121 14.73 -1.51 -4.49
C ILE A 121 15.79 -0.86 -3.58
N LYS A 122 16.25 0.32 -3.98
CA LYS A 122 17.21 1.13 -3.20
C LYS A 122 16.61 2.43 -2.69
N ARG A 123 15.50 2.84 -3.28
CA ARG A 123 14.71 4.00 -2.90
C ARG A 123 13.25 3.59 -2.85
N LEU A 124 12.65 3.68 -1.68
CA LEU A 124 11.24 3.39 -1.47
C LEU A 124 10.51 4.68 -1.11
N GLU A 125 9.53 5.05 -1.91
CA GLU A 125 8.77 6.29 -1.79
C GLU A 125 7.34 6.00 -1.35
N LEU A 126 6.76 6.97 -0.64
CA LEU A 126 5.31 7.02 -0.41
C LEU A 126 4.85 8.46 -0.34
N THR A 127 3.57 8.67 -0.60
CA THR A 127 2.92 9.96 -0.37
C THR A 127 1.88 9.82 0.73
N VAL A 128 1.74 10.85 1.55
CA VAL A 128 0.78 10.87 2.66
C VAL A 128 0.25 12.29 2.84
N GLN A 129 -1.06 12.41 3.05
CA GLN A 129 -1.65 13.72 3.34
C GLN A 129 -1.06 14.28 4.64
N LYS A 130 -0.66 15.52 4.63
CA LYS A 130 -0.06 16.21 5.80
C LYS A 130 -0.90 16.06 7.07
N ARG A 131 -2.22 16.02 6.93
CA ARG A 131 -3.16 15.88 8.06
C ARG A 131 -3.21 14.46 8.66
N ASN A 132 -2.70 13.45 7.94
CA ASN A 132 -2.72 12.06 8.40
C ASN A 132 -1.57 11.76 9.37
N LYS A 133 -1.70 12.24 10.60
CA LYS A 133 -0.64 12.18 11.62
C LYS A 133 -0.31 10.75 12.03
N ALA A 134 -1.31 9.87 12.10
CA ALA A 134 -1.11 8.47 12.49
C ALA A 134 -0.26 7.73 11.46
N ALA A 135 -0.53 7.91 10.16
CA ALA A 135 0.26 7.30 9.09
C ALA A 135 1.69 7.85 9.07
N ILE A 136 1.87 9.16 9.20
CA ILE A 136 3.20 9.78 9.25
C ILE A 136 4.02 9.21 10.41
N HIS A 137 3.41 9.03 11.57
CA HIS A 137 4.07 8.42 12.73
C HIS A 137 4.51 6.98 12.44
N LEU A 138 3.64 6.18 11.81
CA LEU A 138 3.95 4.82 11.39
C LEU A 138 5.14 4.79 10.43
N TYR A 139 5.14 5.64 9.41
CA TYR A 139 6.20 5.68 8.40
C TYR A 139 7.55 6.09 9.01
N LYS A 140 7.56 7.07 9.89
CA LYS A 140 8.77 7.46 10.63
C LYS A 140 9.32 6.32 11.49
N LYS A 141 8.45 5.54 12.12
CA LYS A 141 8.82 4.36 12.90
C LYS A 141 9.60 3.36 12.05
N PHE A 142 9.24 3.21 10.77
CA PHE A 142 9.91 2.30 9.84
C PHE A 142 11.07 2.94 9.07
N GLY A 143 11.50 4.14 9.45
CA GLY A 143 12.69 4.78 8.91
C GLY A 143 12.47 5.63 7.66
N PHE A 144 11.22 6.01 7.37
CA PHE A 144 10.94 6.98 6.32
C PHE A 144 11.16 8.40 6.82
N ASP A 145 11.78 9.23 5.99
CA ASP A 145 12.01 10.65 6.22
C ASP A 145 11.21 11.51 5.23
N LEU A 146 10.81 12.69 5.67
CA LEU A 146 10.20 13.68 4.78
C LEU A 146 11.24 14.18 3.77
N GLU A 147 10.95 14.02 2.48
CA GLU A 147 11.81 14.53 1.43
C GLU A 147 11.30 15.84 0.84
N THR A 148 10.00 15.92 0.54
CA THR A 148 9.41 17.11 -0.05
C THR A 148 7.94 17.25 0.31
N ILE A 149 7.43 18.47 0.21
CA ILE A 149 6.03 18.82 0.39
C ILE A 149 5.45 19.18 -0.96
N GLN A 150 4.43 18.44 -1.38
CA GLN A 150 3.68 18.70 -2.59
C GLN A 150 2.50 19.62 -2.25
N LYS A 151 2.59 20.89 -2.60
CA LYS A 151 1.47 21.81 -2.44
C LYS A 151 0.33 21.38 -3.36
N TYR A 152 -0.88 21.36 -2.80
CA TYR A 152 -2.08 20.94 -3.55
C TYR A 152 -1.96 19.50 -4.09
N GLY A 153 -1.28 18.64 -3.35
CA GLY A 153 -1.02 17.25 -3.77
C GLY A 153 -2.26 16.36 -3.75
N ALA A 154 -3.33 16.75 -3.08
CA ALA A 154 -4.59 16.03 -3.04
C ALA A 154 -5.79 16.97 -2.82
N ARG A 155 -6.99 16.40 -2.94
CA ARG A 155 -8.23 17.05 -2.48
C ARG A 155 -8.73 16.32 -1.24
N ASP A 156 -9.26 17.08 -0.29
CA ASP A 156 -9.99 16.49 0.82
C ASP A 156 -11.45 16.16 0.43
N GLU A 157 -12.20 15.66 1.38
CA GLU A 157 -13.62 15.27 1.22
C GLU A 157 -14.55 16.43 0.88
N ASP A 158 -14.14 17.66 1.20
CA ASP A 158 -14.89 18.88 0.91
C ASP A 158 -14.43 19.57 -0.39
N GLY A 159 -13.50 18.94 -1.13
CA GLY A 159 -12.93 19.46 -2.38
C GLY A 159 -11.83 20.48 -2.19
N GLN A 160 -11.37 20.73 -0.96
CA GLN A 160 -10.27 21.64 -0.68
C GLN A 160 -8.94 21.04 -1.11
N LEU A 161 -8.08 21.84 -1.72
CA LEU A 161 -6.73 21.42 -2.07
C LEU A 161 -5.86 21.41 -0.81
N ILE A 162 -5.20 20.28 -0.58
CA ILE A 162 -4.39 20.06 0.61
C ILE A 162 -2.98 19.61 0.26
N ASP A 163 -2.04 19.82 1.19
CA ASP A 163 -0.65 19.44 1.01
C ASP A 163 -0.45 17.95 1.27
N VAL A 164 0.47 17.38 0.52
CA VAL A 164 0.88 15.98 0.62
C VAL A 164 2.38 15.92 0.88
N TYR A 165 2.79 15.07 1.80
CA TYR A 165 4.20 14.78 2.06
C TYR A 165 4.65 13.62 1.19
N GLN A 166 5.81 13.80 0.56
CA GLN A 166 6.57 12.70 -0.01
C GLN A 166 7.62 12.26 0.99
N MET A 167 7.55 11.01 1.40
CA MET A 167 8.50 10.40 2.34
C MET A 167 9.28 9.31 1.63
N VAL A 168 10.52 9.09 2.07
CA VAL A 168 11.45 8.17 1.42
C VAL A 168 12.25 7.38 2.44
N LYS A 169 12.56 6.14 2.09
CA LYS A 169 13.49 5.27 2.80
C LYS A 169 14.51 4.71 1.81
N PHE A 170 15.78 4.75 2.18
CA PHE A 170 16.88 4.19 1.38
C PHE A 170 17.35 2.85 1.94
N PHE A 171 17.85 2.00 1.05
CA PHE A 171 18.37 0.67 1.36
C PHE A 171 19.81 0.48 0.88
#